data_2a0a95929eb02c480944c43048fb8699
#
_entry.id   2a0a95929eb02c480944c43048fb8699
#
_cell.length_a   1.000
_cell.length_b   1.000
_cell.length_c   1.000
_cell.angle_alpha   90.00
_cell.angle_beta   90.00
_cell.angle_gamma   90.00
#
_symmetry.space_group_name_H-M   'P 1'
#
loop_
_entity.id
_entity.type
_entity.pdbx_description
1 polymer ?
#
loop_
_entity_poly.entity_id
_entity_poly.type
_entity_poly.pdbx_seq_one_letter_code
_entity_poly.pdbx_strand_id
1 'polypeptide(L)'
;ARSYGYDKLHFYQGDIAGYEGVSSVDMVVTLHACDTATDFALAKAVEWGAQVILSVPCCQHELNGQMQREGAGYDKLAPILDYGLLKERFAALLTDGLRAKYLEQSGYETQVLEFIDMEHTPKNILLRAVKTNQAKQGSESQVWECRKFLGIDPMLGVLLDKGTES
;
A
#
# COMPACT_ATOMS: atom_id res chain seq x y z
N ALA A 1 25.16 -7.34 12.93
CA ALA A 1 24.72 -8.73 12.85
C ALA A 1 25.80 -9.69 13.36
N ARG A 2 26.98 -9.74 12.75
CA ARG A 2 28.07 -10.69 13.12
C ARG A 2 28.51 -10.58 14.59
N SER A 3 28.56 -9.37 15.18
CA SER A 3 28.93 -9.15 16.57
C SER A 3 27.96 -9.77 17.59
N TYR A 4 26.72 -10.10 17.17
CA TYR A 4 25.68 -10.73 17.97
C TYR A 4 25.40 -12.17 17.54
N GLY A 5 26.22 -12.78 16.68
CA GLY A 5 26.07 -14.17 16.24
C GLY A 5 24.95 -14.40 15.20
N TYR A 6 24.45 -13.34 14.54
CA TYR A 6 23.42 -13.46 13.49
C TYR A 6 24.07 -13.60 12.11
N ASP A 7 24.55 -14.79 11.78
CA ASP A 7 25.28 -15.06 10.52
C ASP A 7 24.38 -15.04 9.29
N LYS A 8 23.07 -15.27 9.45
CA LYS A 8 22.07 -15.26 8.37
C LYS A 8 21.43 -13.89 8.15
N LEU A 9 21.75 -12.88 8.97
CA LEU A 9 21.18 -11.54 8.83
C LEU A 9 22.08 -10.68 7.93
N HIS A 10 21.57 -10.28 6.78
CA HIS A 10 22.22 -9.46 5.78
C HIS A 10 21.56 -8.09 5.71
N PHE A 11 22.37 -7.04 5.50
CA PHE A 11 21.89 -5.68 5.29
C PHE A 11 22.32 -5.23 3.90
N TYR A 12 21.36 -4.73 3.15
CA TYR A 12 21.55 -4.15 1.84
C TYR A 12 21.08 -2.70 1.86
N GLN A 13 21.84 -1.81 1.27
CA GLN A 13 21.46 -0.41 1.08
C GLN A 13 21.17 -0.20 -0.40
N GLY A 14 19.98 0.26 -0.72
CA GLY A 14 19.54 0.51 -2.09
C GLY A 14 18.05 0.81 -2.18
N ASP A 15 17.58 0.99 -3.41
CA ASP A 15 16.18 1.15 -3.71
C ASP A 15 15.51 -0.23 -3.80
N ILE A 16 14.39 -0.41 -3.11
CA ILE A 16 13.62 -1.66 -3.12
C ILE A 16 13.10 -1.98 -4.52
N ALA A 17 12.80 -0.97 -5.34
CA ALA A 17 12.31 -1.16 -6.71
C ALA A 17 13.31 -1.94 -7.58
N GLY A 18 14.61 -1.73 -7.38
CA GLY A 18 15.70 -2.39 -8.11
C GLY A 18 16.28 -3.62 -7.40
N TYR A 19 15.72 -4.09 -6.30
CA TYR A 19 16.28 -5.24 -5.59
C TYR A 19 15.89 -6.56 -6.24
N GLU A 20 16.91 -7.32 -6.67
CA GLU A 20 16.78 -8.63 -7.35
C GLU A 20 17.44 -9.77 -6.57
N GLY A 21 17.79 -9.56 -5.31
CA GLY A 21 18.55 -10.50 -4.50
C GLY A 21 17.81 -11.77 -4.10
N VAL A 22 16.48 -11.85 -4.31
CA VAL A 22 15.64 -13.00 -3.99
C VAL A 22 14.58 -13.21 -5.06
N SER A 23 14.16 -14.46 -5.26
CA SER A 23 13.06 -14.84 -6.16
C SER A 23 11.79 -15.21 -5.42
N SER A 24 11.87 -15.53 -4.13
CA SER A 24 10.74 -15.83 -3.26
C SER A 24 11.09 -15.53 -1.82
N VAL A 25 10.08 -15.22 -1.01
CA VAL A 25 10.22 -14.97 0.43
C VAL A 25 9.01 -15.49 1.19
N ASP A 26 9.19 -15.88 2.44
CA ASP A 26 8.08 -16.29 3.30
C ASP A 26 7.32 -15.09 3.84
N MET A 27 8.04 -14.00 4.19
CA MET A 27 7.44 -12.82 4.79
C MET A 27 8.15 -11.54 4.31
N VAL A 28 7.36 -10.50 4.08
CA VAL A 28 7.83 -9.13 3.88
C VAL A 28 7.31 -8.25 5.01
N VAL A 29 8.20 -7.49 5.63
CA VAL A 29 7.86 -6.48 6.63
C VAL A 29 8.35 -5.13 6.15
N THR A 30 7.46 -4.15 6.03
CA THR A 30 7.81 -2.78 5.66
C THR A 30 7.53 -1.83 6.80
N LEU A 31 8.57 -1.11 7.23
CA LEU A 31 8.49 -0.09 8.27
C LEU A 31 9.09 1.21 7.72
N HIS A 32 8.39 2.32 7.91
CA HIS A 32 8.86 3.65 7.52
C HIS A 32 9.20 3.81 6.02
N ALA A 33 8.59 3.00 5.15
CA ALA A 33 8.61 3.25 3.72
C ALA A 33 7.62 4.40 3.43
N CYS A 34 8.16 5.58 3.08
CA CYS A 34 7.34 6.76 2.88
C CYS A 34 6.70 6.76 1.49
N ASP A 35 5.43 7.16 1.44
CA ASP A 35 4.66 7.40 0.23
C ASP A 35 4.69 6.21 -0.74
N THR A 36 5.05 6.42 -2.00
CA THR A 36 5.11 5.39 -3.04
C THR A 36 6.18 4.30 -2.80
N ALA A 37 7.18 4.53 -1.94
CA ALA A 37 8.12 3.47 -1.56
C ALA A 37 7.42 2.29 -0.87
N THR A 38 6.31 2.53 -0.16
CA THR A 38 5.44 1.46 0.35
C THR A 38 4.85 0.64 -0.80
N ASP A 39 4.41 1.30 -1.87
CA ASP A 39 3.77 0.63 -3.01
C ASP A 39 4.77 -0.25 -3.77
N PHE A 40 6.01 0.21 -3.97
CA PHE A 40 7.08 -0.61 -4.53
C PHE A 40 7.38 -1.83 -3.65
N ALA A 41 7.44 -1.67 -2.33
CA ALA A 41 7.67 -2.79 -1.42
C ALA A 41 6.52 -3.81 -1.43
N LEU A 42 5.26 -3.35 -1.50
CA LEU A 42 4.09 -4.22 -1.62
C LEU A 42 4.07 -4.95 -2.97
N ALA A 43 4.37 -4.26 -4.07
CA ALA A 43 4.46 -4.87 -5.40
C ALA A 43 5.54 -5.96 -5.44
N LYS A 44 6.73 -5.70 -4.88
CA LYS A 44 7.80 -6.70 -4.74
C LYS A 44 7.39 -7.87 -3.85
N ALA A 45 6.65 -7.63 -2.76
CA ALA A 45 6.14 -8.70 -1.90
C ALA A 45 5.19 -9.64 -2.66
N VAL A 46 4.33 -9.08 -3.52
CA VAL A 46 3.43 -9.84 -4.40
C VAL A 46 4.24 -10.61 -5.45
N GLU A 47 5.20 -9.98 -6.12
CA GLU A 47 6.11 -10.57 -7.11
C GLU A 47 6.89 -11.77 -6.53
N TRP A 48 7.46 -11.62 -5.33
CA TRP A 48 8.18 -12.70 -4.63
C TRP A 48 7.27 -13.76 -4.01
N GLY A 49 5.97 -13.60 -4.11
CA GLY A 49 4.99 -14.56 -3.61
C GLY A 49 4.99 -14.71 -2.10
N ALA A 50 5.28 -13.63 -1.35
CA ALA A 50 5.32 -13.64 0.10
C ALA A 50 4.07 -14.29 0.70
N GLN A 51 4.26 -15.20 1.68
CA GLN A 51 3.13 -15.83 2.36
C GLN A 51 2.44 -14.85 3.32
N VAL A 52 3.22 -13.94 3.92
CA VAL A 52 2.72 -12.92 4.84
C VAL A 52 3.34 -11.57 4.49
N ILE A 53 2.52 -10.53 4.47
CA ILE A 53 2.95 -9.14 4.31
C ILE A 53 2.48 -8.36 5.53
N LEU A 54 3.41 -7.67 6.19
CA LEU A 54 3.14 -6.74 7.28
C LEU A 54 3.68 -5.37 6.88
N SER A 55 2.80 -4.41 6.66
CA SER A 55 3.19 -3.07 6.21
C SER A 55 2.64 -2.00 7.13
N VAL A 56 3.53 -1.12 7.60
CA VAL A 56 3.19 0.04 8.43
C VAL A 56 3.47 1.30 7.62
N PRO A 57 2.51 1.78 6.82
CA PRO A 57 2.65 3.01 6.05
C PRO A 57 2.70 4.22 6.98
N CYS A 58 3.60 5.16 6.72
CA CYS A 58 3.76 6.35 7.56
C CYS A 58 3.41 7.67 6.87
N CYS A 59 3.50 7.74 5.56
CA CYS A 59 3.19 8.93 4.75
C CYS A 59 2.44 8.51 3.49
N GLN A 60 1.42 9.28 3.09
CA GLN A 60 0.60 9.02 1.92
C GLN A 60 0.29 10.38 1.26
N HIS A 61 1.18 10.84 0.37
CA HIS A 61 1.03 12.14 -0.30
C HIS A 61 0.57 12.02 -1.74
N GLU A 62 0.81 10.88 -2.38
CA GLU A 62 0.52 10.64 -3.79
C GLU A 62 -0.92 11.01 -4.14
N LEU A 63 -1.91 10.37 -3.52
CA LEU A 63 -3.32 10.60 -3.85
C LEU A 63 -3.78 12.01 -3.47
N ASN A 64 -3.21 12.62 -2.43
CA ASN A 64 -3.50 14.01 -2.10
C ASN A 64 -3.12 14.96 -3.25
N GLY A 65 -2.02 14.68 -3.94
CA GLY A 65 -1.59 15.40 -5.14
C GLY A 65 -2.46 15.13 -6.36
N GLN A 66 -2.89 13.89 -6.56
CA GLN A 66 -3.69 13.47 -7.71
C GLN A 66 -5.14 13.96 -7.65
N MET A 67 -5.77 14.01 -6.47
CA MET A 67 -7.15 14.48 -6.33
C MET A 67 -7.27 15.97 -6.69
N GLN A 68 -7.76 16.23 -7.91
CA GLN A 68 -7.98 17.57 -8.43
C GLN A 68 -9.21 18.23 -7.80
N ARG A 69 -9.29 19.56 -7.88
CA ARG A 69 -10.43 20.35 -7.36
C ARG A 69 -11.54 20.52 -8.40
N GLU A 70 -11.68 19.56 -9.31
CA GLU A 70 -12.67 19.62 -10.40
C GLU A 70 -13.20 18.22 -10.70
N GLY A 71 -14.46 18.14 -11.11
CA GLY A 71 -15.12 16.93 -11.55
C GLY A 71 -16.17 16.37 -10.58
N ALA A 72 -16.98 15.42 -11.06
CA ALA A 72 -18.14 14.91 -10.36
C ALA A 72 -17.84 14.28 -8.97
N GLY A 73 -16.65 13.72 -8.78
CA GLY A 73 -16.21 13.19 -7.50
C GLY A 73 -15.88 14.31 -6.52
N TYR A 74 -15.21 15.36 -7.00
CA TYR A 74 -14.90 16.53 -6.19
C TYR A 74 -16.16 17.21 -5.68
N ASP A 75 -17.14 17.51 -6.55
CA ASP A 75 -18.37 18.23 -6.16
C ASP A 75 -19.11 17.52 -5.03
N LYS A 76 -19.14 16.18 -5.05
CA LYS A 76 -19.79 15.38 -4.00
C LYS A 76 -19.01 15.32 -2.70
N LEU A 77 -17.69 15.44 -2.76
CA LEU A 77 -16.78 15.39 -1.62
C LEU A 77 -16.21 16.76 -1.23
N ALA A 78 -16.67 17.85 -1.84
CA ALA A 78 -16.27 19.21 -1.53
C ALA A 78 -16.26 19.54 -0.01
N PRO A 79 -17.24 19.07 0.79
CA PRO A 79 -17.18 19.27 2.26
C PRO A 79 -15.92 18.72 2.95
N ILE A 80 -15.19 17.80 2.30
CA ILE A 80 -13.93 17.25 2.78
C ILE A 80 -12.75 17.86 2.00
N LEU A 81 -12.86 17.90 0.67
CA LEU A 81 -11.75 18.23 -0.21
C LEU A 81 -11.39 19.72 -0.24
N ASP A 82 -12.31 20.61 0.15
CA ASP A 82 -12.07 22.04 0.28
C ASP A 82 -11.12 22.39 1.43
N TYR A 83 -11.05 21.55 2.43
CA TYR A 83 -10.21 21.76 3.61
C TYR A 83 -8.93 20.93 3.53
N GLY A 84 -7.79 21.57 3.35
CA GLY A 84 -6.49 20.90 3.13
C GLY A 84 -6.17 19.82 4.16
N LEU A 85 -6.43 20.07 5.45
CA LEU A 85 -6.23 19.08 6.51
C LEU A 85 -7.14 17.85 6.36
N LEU A 86 -8.42 18.05 5.99
CA LEU A 86 -9.37 16.95 5.81
C LEU A 86 -9.05 16.18 4.53
N LYS A 87 -8.70 16.87 3.45
CA LYS A 87 -8.25 16.27 2.18
C LYS A 87 -7.04 15.37 2.40
N GLU A 88 -6.01 15.86 3.13
CA GLU A 88 -4.81 15.08 3.45
C GLU A 88 -5.14 13.79 4.21
N ARG A 89 -5.95 13.89 5.26
CA ARG A 89 -6.37 12.71 6.05
C ARG A 89 -7.21 11.74 5.25
N PHE A 90 -8.13 12.24 4.44
CA PHE A 90 -8.93 11.43 3.53
C PHE A 90 -8.06 10.70 2.51
N ALA A 91 -7.11 11.41 1.88
CA ALA A 91 -6.17 10.82 0.95
C ALA A 91 -5.33 9.71 1.59
N ALA A 92 -4.86 9.92 2.82
CA ALA A 92 -4.07 8.91 3.54
C ALA A 92 -4.89 7.63 3.80
N LEU A 93 -6.11 7.77 4.33
CA LEU A 93 -7.00 6.63 4.60
C LEU A 93 -7.39 5.90 3.30
N LEU A 94 -7.67 6.66 2.25
CA LEU A 94 -7.99 6.11 0.93
C LEU A 94 -6.83 5.32 0.34
N THR A 95 -5.60 5.84 0.44
CA THR A 95 -4.39 5.16 -0.03
C THR A 95 -4.24 3.79 0.64
N ASP A 96 -4.36 3.73 1.96
CA ASP A 96 -4.20 2.46 2.68
C ASP A 96 -5.37 1.50 2.41
N GLY A 97 -6.59 2.02 2.24
CA GLY A 97 -7.74 1.23 1.81
C GLY A 97 -7.57 0.63 0.40
N LEU A 98 -7.04 1.40 -0.55
CA LEU A 98 -6.76 0.92 -1.89
C LEU A 98 -5.61 -0.10 -1.91
N ARG A 99 -4.54 0.12 -1.12
CA ARG A 99 -3.47 -0.88 -0.92
C ARG A 99 -4.02 -2.22 -0.45
N ALA A 100 -4.91 -2.20 0.56
CA ALA A 100 -5.58 -3.40 1.03
C ALA A 100 -6.39 -4.09 -0.09
N LYS A 101 -7.13 -3.33 -0.89
CA LYS A 101 -7.90 -3.85 -2.03
C LYS A 101 -7.02 -4.45 -3.13
N TYR A 102 -5.92 -3.83 -3.47
CA TYR A 102 -4.98 -4.38 -4.44
C TYR A 102 -4.33 -5.68 -3.96
N LEU A 103 -4.02 -5.81 -2.67
CA LEU A 103 -3.54 -7.07 -2.10
C LEU A 103 -4.64 -8.16 -2.15
N GLU A 104 -5.91 -7.80 -1.89
CA GLU A 104 -7.05 -8.71 -2.05
C GLU A 104 -7.18 -9.21 -3.50
N GLN A 105 -6.99 -8.34 -4.50
CA GLN A 105 -6.97 -8.72 -5.92
C GLN A 105 -5.80 -9.67 -6.25
N SER A 106 -4.66 -9.47 -5.60
CA SER A 106 -3.45 -10.28 -5.77
C SER A 106 -3.48 -11.62 -5.01
N GLY A 107 -4.62 -11.99 -4.44
CA GLY A 107 -4.82 -13.30 -3.78
C GLY A 107 -4.42 -13.34 -2.32
N TYR A 108 -4.52 -12.22 -1.61
CA TYR A 108 -4.28 -12.13 -0.18
C TYR A 108 -5.59 -11.86 0.59
N GLU A 109 -5.73 -12.48 1.75
CA GLU A 109 -6.67 -12.03 2.76
C GLU A 109 -6.05 -10.89 3.56
N THR A 110 -6.66 -9.70 3.49
CA THR A 110 -6.06 -8.48 4.03
C THR A 110 -6.89 -7.92 5.18
N GLN A 111 -6.21 -7.50 6.23
CA GLN A 111 -6.75 -6.82 7.41
C GLN A 111 -6.05 -5.49 7.59
N VAL A 112 -6.83 -4.47 7.92
CA VAL A 112 -6.34 -3.15 8.33
C VAL A 112 -6.54 -3.05 9.84
N LEU A 113 -5.44 -2.91 10.58
CA LEU A 113 -5.41 -3.00 12.03
C LEU A 113 -4.73 -1.77 12.62
N GLU A 114 -5.15 -1.37 13.81
CA GLU A 114 -4.34 -0.51 14.68
C GLU A 114 -3.42 -1.41 15.52
N PHE A 115 -2.12 -1.09 15.57
CA PHE A 115 -1.13 -1.92 16.28
C PHE A 115 -0.44 -1.17 17.43
N ILE A 116 -0.61 0.14 17.53
CA ILE A 116 -0.12 1.00 18.61
C ILE A 116 -1.23 1.99 18.95
N ASP A 117 -1.40 2.31 20.23
CA ASP A 117 -2.39 3.28 20.68
C ASP A 117 -2.15 4.67 20.05
N MET A 118 -3.23 5.35 19.65
CA MET A 118 -3.19 6.68 19.05
C MET A 118 -2.50 7.74 19.93
N GLU A 119 -2.40 7.50 21.25
CA GLU A 119 -1.66 8.37 22.17
C GLU A 119 -0.18 8.48 21.82
N HIS A 120 0.39 7.47 21.16
CA HIS A 120 1.81 7.45 20.79
C HIS A 120 2.07 7.97 19.38
N THR A 121 1.16 7.69 18.44
CA THR A 121 1.25 8.18 17.06
C THR A 121 -0.10 8.06 16.33
N PRO A 122 -0.50 9.08 15.55
CA PRO A 122 -1.65 8.97 14.67
C PRO A 122 -1.41 8.06 13.45
N LYS A 123 -0.17 7.59 13.26
CA LYS A 123 0.26 6.72 12.16
C LYS A 123 0.45 5.30 12.68
N ASN A 124 -0.66 4.68 13.07
CA ASN A 124 -0.73 3.40 13.77
C ASN A 124 -1.38 2.28 12.94
N ILE A 125 -1.57 2.50 11.63
CA ILE A 125 -2.18 1.52 10.73
C ILE A 125 -1.15 0.44 10.37
N LEU A 126 -1.55 -0.82 10.51
CA LEU A 126 -0.88 -2.00 10.01
C LEU A 126 -1.75 -2.65 8.92
N LEU A 127 -1.22 -2.81 7.74
CA LEU A 127 -1.75 -3.69 6.70
C LEU A 127 -1.15 -5.09 6.92
N ARG A 128 -1.98 -6.04 7.32
CA ARG A 128 -1.62 -7.45 7.44
C ARG A 128 -2.28 -8.21 6.31
N ALA A 129 -1.48 -8.84 5.45
CA ALA A 129 -1.99 -9.66 4.35
C ALA A 129 -1.40 -11.07 4.40
N VAL A 130 -2.26 -12.07 4.25
CA VAL A 130 -1.90 -13.49 4.25
C VAL A 130 -2.31 -14.09 2.91
N LYS A 131 -1.39 -14.78 2.24
CA LYS A 131 -1.62 -15.36 0.93
C LYS A 131 -2.63 -16.49 0.99
N THR A 132 -3.68 -16.39 0.17
CA THR A 132 -4.72 -17.41 0.03
C THR A 132 -4.75 -18.01 -1.37
N ASN A 133 -4.05 -17.39 -2.33
CA ASN A 133 -4.08 -17.71 -3.76
C ASN A 133 -5.48 -17.59 -4.39
N GLN A 134 -6.39 -16.88 -3.76
CA GLN A 134 -7.74 -16.61 -4.26
C GLN A 134 -8.00 -15.10 -4.21
N ALA A 135 -8.19 -14.49 -5.37
CA ALA A 135 -8.59 -13.09 -5.45
C ALA A 135 -9.99 -12.92 -4.85
N LYS A 136 -10.18 -11.87 -4.06
CA LYS A 136 -11.47 -11.56 -3.45
C LYS A 136 -12.43 -11.02 -4.50
N GLN A 137 -13.57 -11.66 -4.66
CA GLN A 137 -14.59 -11.24 -5.62
C GLN A 137 -15.05 -9.80 -5.36
N GLY A 138 -15.18 -9.02 -6.43
CA GLY A 138 -15.65 -7.64 -6.39
C GLY A 138 -14.59 -6.60 -6.02
N SER A 139 -13.39 -6.98 -5.58
CA SER A 139 -12.32 -6.01 -5.27
C SER A 139 -11.93 -5.18 -6.48
N GLU A 140 -11.85 -5.81 -7.66
CA GLU A 140 -11.46 -5.15 -8.91
C GLU A 140 -12.46 -4.04 -9.30
N SER A 141 -13.76 -4.37 -9.34
CA SER A 141 -14.80 -3.39 -9.67
C SER A 141 -14.85 -2.24 -8.66
N GLN A 142 -14.67 -2.52 -7.36
CA GLN A 142 -14.65 -1.50 -6.32
C GLN A 142 -13.47 -0.53 -6.48
N VAL A 143 -12.28 -1.04 -6.80
CA VAL A 143 -11.11 -0.21 -7.06
C VAL A 143 -11.31 0.63 -8.31
N TRP A 144 -11.79 0.02 -9.40
CA TRP A 144 -12.04 0.73 -10.67
C TRP A 144 -13.04 1.87 -10.51
N GLU A 145 -14.17 1.64 -9.85
CA GLU A 145 -15.18 2.67 -9.61
C GLU A 145 -14.63 3.81 -8.74
N CYS A 146 -13.85 3.48 -7.71
CA CYS A 146 -13.23 4.47 -6.84
C CYS A 146 -12.22 5.34 -7.61
N ARG A 147 -11.34 4.72 -8.41
CA ARG A 147 -10.37 5.43 -9.27
C ARG A 147 -11.07 6.37 -10.23
N LYS A 148 -12.08 5.88 -10.94
CA LYS A 148 -12.88 6.66 -11.89
C LYS A 148 -13.61 7.81 -11.22
N PHE A 149 -14.22 7.56 -10.06
CA PHE A 149 -14.99 8.57 -9.32
C PHE A 149 -14.12 9.73 -8.84
N LEU A 150 -12.91 9.44 -8.38
CA LEU A 150 -11.97 10.43 -7.82
C LEU A 150 -10.96 10.96 -8.84
N GLY A 151 -10.89 10.37 -10.03
CA GLY A 151 -9.88 10.75 -11.04
C GLY A 151 -8.44 10.47 -10.59
N ILE A 152 -8.22 9.34 -9.92
CA ILE A 152 -6.90 8.97 -9.36
C ILE A 152 -6.34 7.70 -10.00
N ASP A 153 -5.01 7.59 -9.98
CA ASP A 153 -4.28 6.43 -10.48
C ASP A 153 -3.18 6.01 -9.50
N PRO A 154 -3.52 5.19 -8.48
CA PRO A 154 -2.60 4.82 -7.41
C PRO A 154 -1.39 4.03 -7.91
N MET A 155 -0.19 4.35 -7.42
CA MET A 155 1.07 3.73 -7.84
C MET A 155 1.06 2.21 -7.71
N LEU A 156 0.50 1.66 -6.63
CA LEU A 156 0.44 0.20 -6.45
C LEU A 156 -0.35 -0.48 -7.58
N GLY A 157 -1.46 0.13 -8.04
CA GLY A 157 -2.21 -0.36 -9.20
C GLY A 157 -1.36 -0.39 -10.46
N VAL A 158 -0.67 0.72 -10.74
CA VAL A 158 0.23 0.83 -11.91
C VAL A 158 1.34 -0.23 -11.88
N LEU A 159 1.89 -0.53 -10.71
CA LEU A 159 2.96 -1.52 -10.54
C LEU A 159 2.47 -2.95 -10.74
N LEU A 160 1.27 -3.28 -10.22
CA LEU A 160 0.69 -4.62 -10.32
C LEU A 160 0.18 -4.90 -11.74
N ASP A 161 -0.39 -3.90 -12.44
CA ASP A 161 -0.85 -4.03 -13.83
C ASP A 161 0.32 -4.36 -14.78
N LYS A 162 1.50 -3.74 -14.59
CA LYS A 162 2.72 -4.02 -15.37
C LYS A 162 3.26 -5.44 -15.15
N GLY A 163 3.04 -6.03 -13.98
CA GLY A 163 3.47 -7.39 -13.65
C GLY A 163 2.65 -8.49 -14.34
N THR A 164 1.48 -8.17 -14.89
CA THR A 164 0.61 -9.12 -15.59
C THR A 164 0.87 -9.22 -17.09
N GLU A 165 1.68 -8.30 -17.66
CA GLU A 165 2.03 -8.26 -19.09
C GLU A 165 3.37 -8.96 -19.42
N SER A 166 4.00 -9.66 -18.45
CA SER A 166 5.35 -10.25 -18.58
C SER A 166 5.29 -11.78 -18.72
#